data_d42247edd541b6576cfd8f73b546f8a0
#
_entry.id   d42247edd541b6576cfd8f73b546f8a0
#
_cell.length_a   1.000
_cell.length_b   1.000
_cell.length_c   1.000
_cell.angle_alpha   90.00
_cell.angle_beta   90.00
_cell.angle_gamma   90.00
#
_symmetry.space_group_name_H-M   'P 1'
#
loop_
_entity.id
_entity.type
_entity.pdbx_description
1 polymer ?
#
loop_
_entity_poly.entity_id
_entity_poly.type
_entity_poly.pdbx_seq_one_letter_code
_entity_poly.pdbx_strand_id
1 'polypeptide(L)'
;MRAVPITLKKANIFVKKYHRHNLPVTGARFAIAALKDGRIAGVGIAGRPVARLLDDGKTLEILRVCTDGTKNANSFLYSRIRRIAQLMGYKKVITYTLRSESGASLRALDAKIEAITKPGSWNRKNRPRTQKEIYLQEKFRWIL
;
A
#
# COMPACT_ATOMS: atom_id res chain seq x y z
N MET A 1 16.72 -11.07 -1.69
CA MET A 1 15.26 -11.21 -1.45
C MET A 1 14.58 -11.77 -2.70
N ARG A 2 13.50 -12.48 -2.50
CA ARG A 2 12.71 -13.07 -3.57
C ARG A 2 11.22 -12.79 -3.34
N ALA A 3 10.49 -12.43 -4.39
CA ALA A 3 9.05 -12.25 -4.31
C ALA A 3 8.33 -13.58 -4.51
N VAL A 4 7.37 -13.87 -3.65
CA VAL A 4 6.53 -15.08 -3.74
C VAL A 4 5.07 -14.70 -3.55
N PRO A 5 4.13 -15.49 -4.09
CA PRO A 5 2.72 -15.26 -3.84
C PRO A 5 2.38 -15.54 -2.37
N ILE A 6 1.39 -14.82 -1.87
CA ILE A 6 0.86 -15.03 -0.52
C ILE A 6 -0.65 -14.77 -0.55
N THR A 7 -1.41 -15.48 0.27
CA THR A 7 -2.84 -15.22 0.37
C THR A 7 -3.09 -13.91 1.12
N LEU A 8 -4.21 -13.25 0.82
CA LEU A 8 -4.60 -12.04 1.53
C LEU A 8 -4.70 -12.30 3.04
N LYS A 9 -5.23 -13.45 3.43
CA LYS A 9 -5.35 -13.84 4.84
C LYS A 9 -3.98 -13.86 5.54
N LYS A 10 -2.98 -14.50 4.93
CA LYS A 10 -1.63 -14.58 5.50
C LYS A 10 -0.94 -13.22 5.48
N ALA A 11 -1.13 -12.44 4.42
CA ALA A 11 -0.58 -11.09 4.35
C ALA A 11 -1.15 -10.21 5.47
N ASN A 12 -2.45 -10.30 5.74
CA ASN A 12 -3.09 -9.54 6.81
C ASN A 12 -2.59 -9.95 8.21
N ILE A 13 -2.25 -11.22 8.42
CA ILE A 13 -1.63 -11.66 9.67
C ILE A 13 -0.30 -10.93 9.88
N PHE A 14 0.51 -10.81 8.83
CA PHE A 14 1.77 -10.07 8.88
C PHE A 14 1.54 -8.57 9.14
N VAL A 15 0.56 -7.97 8.45
CA VAL A 15 0.20 -6.56 8.64
C VAL A 15 -0.21 -6.30 10.09
N LYS A 16 -1.04 -7.16 10.66
CA LYS A 16 -1.49 -7.03 12.05
C LYS A 16 -0.31 -7.07 13.02
N LYS A 17 0.68 -7.90 12.74
CA LYS A 17 1.85 -8.04 13.62
C LYS A 17 2.81 -6.85 13.56
N TYR A 18 3.04 -6.27 12.37
CA TYR A 18 4.11 -5.30 12.16
C TYR A 18 3.64 -3.89 11.81
N HIS A 19 2.43 -3.73 11.31
CA HIS A 19 1.95 -2.42 10.85
C HIS A 19 1.19 -1.69 11.98
N ARG A 20 1.74 -0.57 12.43
CA ARG A 20 1.22 0.14 13.60
C ARG A 20 -0.05 0.95 13.35
N HIS A 21 -0.28 1.38 12.10
CA HIS A 21 -1.22 2.46 11.84
C HIS A 21 -2.48 2.02 11.10
N ASN A 22 -2.51 0.84 10.53
CA ASN A 22 -3.60 0.45 9.66
C ASN A 22 -4.19 -0.90 10.03
N LEU A 23 -5.48 -1.01 9.75
CA LEU A 23 -6.20 -2.28 9.84
C LEU A 23 -5.82 -3.21 8.69
N PRO A 24 -6.08 -4.52 8.83
CA PRO A 24 -6.02 -5.45 7.72
C PRO A 24 -6.85 -4.98 6.52
N VAL A 25 -6.40 -5.34 5.33
CA VAL A 25 -7.11 -5.03 4.08
C VAL A 25 -8.24 -6.03 3.88
N THR A 26 -9.42 -5.54 3.52
CA THR A 26 -10.62 -6.40 3.38
C THR A 26 -10.74 -7.05 2.00
N GLY A 27 -10.09 -6.51 0.98
CA GLY A 27 -10.13 -7.06 -0.38
C GLY A 27 -8.92 -6.61 -1.18
N ALA A 28 -8.49 -7.43 -2.12
CA ALA A 28 -7.32 -7.15 -2.94
C ALA A 28 -7.40 -7.87 -4.28
N ARG A 29 -6.59 -7.41 -5.24
CA ARG A 29 -6.35 -8.12 -6.49
C ARG A 29 -5.29 -9.19 -6.33
N PHE A 30 -4.21 -8.86 -5.61
CA PHE A 30 -3.15 -9.82 -5.29
C PHE A 30 -2.34 -9.35 -4.09
N ALA A 31 -1.59 -10.27 -3.54
CA ALA A 31 -0.61 -9.98 -2.49
C ALA A 31 0.68 -10.75 -2.79
N ILE A 32 1.80 -10.16 -2.40
CA ILE A 32 3.11 -10.81 -2.50
C ILE A 32 3.85 -10.70 -1.17
N ALA A 33 4.76 -11.63 -0.96
CA ALA A 33 5.68 -11.58 0.17
C ALA A 33 7.12 -11.47 -0.33
N ALA A 34 7.93 -10.78 0.44
CA ALA A 34 9.38 -10.75 0.23
C ALA A 34 10.01 -11.80 1.16
N LEU A 35 10.66 -12.79 0.58
CA LEU A 35 11.42 -13.79 1.35
C LEU A 35 12.88 -13.40 1.41
N LYS A 36 13.44 -13.47 2.60
CA LYS A 36 14.88 -13.35 2.85
C LYS A 36 15.31 -14.46 3.81
N ASP A 37 16.27 -15.26 3.39
CA ASP A 37 16.79 -16.37 4.19
C ASP A 37 15.68 -17.32 4.70
N GLY A 38 14.72 -17.62 3.82
CA GLY A 38 13.62 -18.52 4.11
C GLY A 38 12.51 -17.94 4.98
N ARG A 39 12.57 -16.64 5.32
CA ARG A 39 11.57 -15.97 6.17
C ARG A 39 10.87 -14.85 5.42
N ILE A 40 9.63 -14.60 5.78
CA ILE A 40 8.90 -13.44 5.27
C ILE A 40 9.44 -12.19 5.95
N ALA A 41 10.06 -11.31 5.15
CA ALA A 41 10.56 -10.01 5.60
C ALA A 41 9.54 -8.89 5.41
N GLY A 42 8.55 -9.12 4.56
CA GLY A 42 7.50 -8.14 4.33
C GLY A 42 6.44 -8.65 3.39
N VAL A 43 5.35 -7.91 3.32
CA VAL A 43 4.22 -8.21 2.42
C VAL A 43 3.78 -6.93 1.71
N GLY A 44 3.28 -7.10 0.49
CA GLY A 44 2.65 -6.03 -0.27
C GLY A 44 1.28 -6.49 -0.75
N ILE A 45 0.29 -5.62 -0.62
CA ILE A 45 -1.10 -5.90 -1.00
C ILE A 45 -1.54 -4.82 -1.97
N ALA A 46 -2.08 -5.23 -3.10
CA ALA A 46 -2.51 -4.32 -4.15
C ALA A 46 -3.93 -4.65 -4.60
N GLY A 47 -4.69 -3.64 -4.97
CA GLY A 47 -6.05 -3.82 -5.39
C GLY A 47 -6.64 -2.60 -6.07
N ARG A 48 -7.95 -2.55 -6.12
CA ARG A 48 -8.68 -1.42 -6.69
C ARG A 48 -8.47 -0.16 -5.84
N PRO A 49 -8.37 1.03 -6.47
CA PRO A 49 -8.29 2.26 -5.69
C PRO A 49 -9.47 2.38 -4.71
N VAL A 50 -9.15 2.73 -3.46
CA VAL A 50 -10.17 3.00 -2.45
C VAL A 50 -10.97 4.25 -2.81
N ALA A 51 -10.29 5.27 -3.35
CA ALA A 51 -10.95 6.46 -3.85
C ALA A 51 -11.74 6.12 -5.12
N ARG A 52 -13.05 6.17 -5.02
CA ARG A 52 -13.98 5.76 -6.08
C ARG A 52 -13.70 6.42 -7.42
N LEU A 53 -13.37 7.72 -7.40
CA LEU A 53 -13.13 8.47 -8.64
C LEU A 53 -11.84 8.08 -9.35
N LEU A 54 -10.93 7.41 -8.66
CA LEU A 54 -9.66 6.93 -9.23
C LEU A 54 -9.78 5.49 -9.76
N ASP A 55 -10.88 4.81 -9.47
CA ASP A 55 -11.10 3.42 -9.89
C ASP A 55 -11.65 3.37 -11.32
N ASP A 56 -10.76 3.55 -12.27
CA ASP A 56 -11.09 3.59 -13.71
C ASP A 56 -10.84 2.25 -14.44
N GLY A 57 -10.55 1.20 -13.69
CA GLY A 57 -10.22 -0.11 -14.27
C GLY A 57 -8.81 -0.23 -14.80
N LYS A 58 -8.03 0.86 -14.83
CA LYS A 58 -6.67 0.91 -15.36
C LYS A 58 -5.64 1.33 -14.31
N THR A 59 -6.10 1.69 -13.11
CA THR A 59 -5.29 2.13 -11.99
C THR A 59 -5.28 1.05 -10.92
N LEU A 60 -4.09 0.71 -10.45
CA LEU A 60 -3.89 -0.17 -9.30
C LEU A 60 -3.45 0.67 -8.11
N GLU A 61 -4.00 0.39 -6.94
CA GLU A 61 -3.51 0.99 -5.71
C GLU A 61 -2.72 -0.04 -4.92
N ILE A 62 -1.52 0.34 -4.47
CA ILE A 62 -0.78 -0.43 -3.48
C ILE A 62 -1.39 -0.07 -2.12
N LEU A 63 -2.20 -0.98 -1.58
CA LEU A 63 -3.01 -0.74 -0.39
C LEU A 63 -2.21 -0.79 0.89
N ARG A 64 -1.24 -1.71 0.94
CA ARG A 64 -0.33 -1.86 2.09
C ARG A 64 1.01 -2.38 1.61
N VAL A 65 2.07 -1.83 2.16
CA VAL A 65 3.39 -2.43 2.19
C VAL A 65 3.84 -2.41 3.64
N CYS A 66 4.14 -3.58 4.17
CA CYS A 66 4.49 -3.76 5.58
C CYS A 66 5.69 -4.68 5.67
N THR A 67 6.70 -4.28 6.43
CA THR A 67 7.93 -5.05 6.57
C THR A 67 8.31 -5.18 8.05
N ASP A 68 9.21 -6.12 8.32
CA ASP A 68 9.79 -6.30 9.66
C ASP A 68 10.97 -5.37 9.94
N GLY A 69 11.23 -4.41 9.04
CA GLY A 69 12.38 -3.51 9.14
C GLY A 69 13.60 -3.96 8.34
N THR A 70 13.53 -5.10 7.66
CA THR A 70 14.63 -5.57 6.81
C THR A 70 14.98 -4.51 5.77
N LYS A 71 16.28 -4.22 5.65
CA LYS A 71 16.79 -3.20 4.73
C LYS A 71 16.35 -3.49 3.30
N ASN A 72 15.88 -2.46 2.62
CA ASN A 72 15.41 -2.49 1.22
C ASN A 72 14.12 -3.30 0.99
N ALA A 73 13.51 -3.87 2.02
CA ALA A 73 12.29 -4.67 1.83
C ALA A 73 11.12 -3.84 1.31
N ASN A 74 10.96 -2.60 1.78
CA ASN A 74 9.90 -1.71 1.30
C ASN A 74 10.06 -1.40 -0.18
N SER A 75 11.23 -0.91 -0.61
CA SER A 75 11.49 -0.58 -2.00
C SER A 75 11.41 -1.82 -2.90
N PHE A 76 11.86 -2.96 -2.41
CA PHE A 76 11.74 -4.23 -3.12
C PHE A 76 10.26 -4.55 -3.42
N LEU A 77 9.39 -4.46 -2.41
CA LEU A 77 7.97 -4.77 -2.57
C LEU A 77 7.27 -3.77 -3.51
N TYR A 78 7.52 -2.48 -3.36
CA TYR A 78 6.97 -1.47 -4.27
C TYR A 78 7.40 -1.74 -5.72
N SER A 79 8.67 -2.03 -5.93
CA SER A 79 9.24 -2.32 -7.24
C SER A 79 8.60 -3.56 -7.89
N ARG A 80 8.44 -4.63 -7.11
CA ARG A 80 7.84 -5.87 -7.62
C ARG A 80 6.36 -5.69 -7.96
N ILE A 81 5.61 -5.00 -7.12
CA ILE A 81 4.20 -4.73 -7.39
C ILE A 81 4.06 -3.87 -8.65
N ARG A 82 4.90 -2.85 -8.81
CA ARG A 82 4.91 -2.02 -10.02
C ARG A 82 5.13 -2.88 -11.27
N ARG A 83 6.09 -3.80 -11.21
CA ARG A 83 6.39 -4.69 -12.34
C ARG A 83 5.20 -5.62 -12.65
N ILE A 84 4.60 -6.21 -11.62
CA ILE A 84 3.42 -7.06 -11.79
C ILE A 84 2.27 -6.26 -12.42
N ALA A 85 2.04 -5.05 -11.95
CA ALA A 85 1.00 -4.17 -12.49
C ALA A 85 1.22 -3.89 -13.98
N GLN A 86 2.45 -3.60 -14.39
CA GLN A 86 2.81 -3.41 -15.79
C GLN A 86 2.50 -4.64 -16.62
N LEU A 87 2.87 -5.82 -16.12
CA LEU A 87 2.61 -7.09 -16.82
C LEU A 87 1.12 -7.41 -16.91
N MET A 88 0.32 -6.98 -15.95
CA MET A 88 -1.13 -7.12 -15.97
C MET A 88 -1.83 -6.10 -16.86
N GLY A 89 -1.12 -5.09 -17.35
CA GLY A 89 -1.69 -4.09 -18.25
C GLY A 89 -2.23 -2.84 -17.56
N TYR A 90 -1.97 -2.65 -16.26
CA TYR A 90 -2.35 -1.41 -15.59
C TYR A 90 -1.60 -0.22 -16.17
N LYS A 91 -2.30 0.90 -16.33
CA LYS A 91 -1.73 2.14 -16.86
C LYS A 91 -1.12 3.01 -15.77
N LYS A 92 -1.59 2.86 -14.52
CA LYS A 92 -1.20 3.73 -13.42
C LYS A 92 -1.14 2.91 -12.14
N VAL A 93 -0.13 3.16 -11.33
CA VAL A 93 0.01 2.56 -9.99
C VAL A 93 0.16 3.69 -8.98
N ILE A 94 -0.71 3.71 -7.99
CA ILE A 94 -0.71 4.74 -6.96
C ILE A 94 -0.52 4.13 -5.57
N THR A 95 -0.03 4.92 -4.65
CA THR A 95 0.02 4.59 -3.24
C THR A 95 0.01 5.87 -2.41
N TYR A 96 -0.26 5.73 -1.12
CA TYR A 96 -0.33 6.86 -0.21
C TYR A 96 0.66 6.69 0.93
N THR A 97 1.27 7.81 1.34
CA THR A 97 2.04 7.91 2.59
C THR A 97 1.51 9.08 3.39
N LEU A 98 1.73 9.06 4.70
CA LEU A 98 1.51 10.25 5.51
C LEU A 98 2.50 11.33 5.06
N ARG A 99 2.04 12.59 5.06
CA ARG A 99 2.90 13.72 4.71
C ARG A 99 4.12 13.82 5.62
N SER A 100 3.97 13.40 6.87
CA SER A 100 5.06 13.37 7.87
C SER A 100 6.11 12.28 7.60
N GLU A 101 5.79 11.29 6.76
CA GLU A 101 6.72 10.21 6.41
C GLU A 101 7.66 10.65 5.29
N SER A 102 8.89 10.13 5.30
CA SER A 102 9.93 10.54 4.33
C SER A 102 9.62 10.12 2.89
N GLY A 103 8.91 8.99 2.71
CA GLY A 103 8.71 8.41 1.39
C GLY A 103 10.00 7.90 0.75
N ALA A 104 11.01 7.59 1.54
CA ALA A 104 12.33 7.22 1.04
C ALA A 104 12.30 6.03 0.07
N SER A 105 11.51 5.01 0.38
CA SER A 105 11.39 3.82 -0.48
C SER A 105 10.78 4.14 -1.84
N LEU A 106 9.85 5.08 -1.88
CA LEU A 106 9.20 5.52 -3.11
C LEU A 106 10.12 6.44 -3.91
N ARG A 107 10.83 7.35 -3.25
CA ARG A 107 11.80 8.22 -3.89
C ARG A 107 12.93 7.42 -4.54
N ALA A 108 13.34 6.32 -3.92
CA ALA A 108 14.35 5.41 -4.47
C ALA A 108 13.91 4.77 -5.80
N LEU A 109 12.62 4.71 -6.07
CA LEU A 109 12.03 4.17 -7.32
C LEU A 109 11.62 5.27 -8.31
N ASP A 110 12.03 6.50 -8.06
CA ASP A 110 11.64 7.67 -8.87
C ASP A 110 10.12 7.91 -8.90
N ALA A 111 9.39 7.45 -7.90
CA ALA A 111 7.98 7.75 -7.74
C ALA A 111 7.80 9.26 -7.52
N LYS A 112 6.69 9.81 -8.04
CA LYS A 112 6.39 11.23 -7.95
C LYS A 112 5.13 11.45 -7.13
N ILE A 113 5.12 12.55 -6.38
CA ILE A 113 3.91 13.00 -5.68
C ILE A 113 2.97 13.62 -6.70
N GLU A 114 1.77 13.04 -6.82
CA GLU A 114 0.74 13.50 -7.74
C GLU A 114 -0.20 14.49 -7.06
N ALA A 115 -0.48 14.29 -5.79
CA ALA A 115 -1.44 15.11 -5.06
C ALA A 115 -1.18 15.06 -3.55
N ILE A 116 -1.65 16.09 -2.88
CA ILE A 116 -1.74 16.14 -1.42
C ILE A 116 -3.22 15.99 -1.08
N THR A 117 -3.57 14.94 -0.32
CA THR A 117 -4.95 14.71 0.09
C THR A 117 -5.19 15.36 1.44
N LYS A 118 -6.31 16.04 1.58
CA LYS A 118 -6.68 16.70 2.83
C LYS A 118 -7.13 15.67 3.86
N PRO A 119 -6.94 15.94 5.16
CA PRO A 119 -7.53 15.13 6.21
C PRO A 119 -9.04 15.07 6.02
N GLY A 120 -9.62 13.89 6.25
CA GLY A 120 -11.05 13.70 6.14
C GLY A 120 -11.57 12.83 7.26
N SER A 121 -12.84 13.03 7.60
CA SER A 121 -13.56 12.20 8.54
C SER A 121 -14.29 11.10 7.79
N TRP A 122 -14.19 9.87 8.29
CA TRP A 122 -14.99 8.75 7.81
C TRP A 122 -16.37 8.72 8.41
N ASN A 123 -16.63 9.55 9.43
CA ASN A 123 -17.96 9.71 10.02
C ASN A 123 -18.77 10.65 9.15
N ARG A 124 -19.93 10.18 8.73
CA ARG A 124 -20.96 10.98 8.06
C ARG A 124 -22.22 10.97 8.91
N LYS A 125 -23.00 12.05 8.83
CA LYS A 125 -24.24 12.20 9.58
C LYS A 125 -25.15 10.97 9.51
N ASN A 126 -25.26 10.35 8.34
CA ASN A 126 -26.14 9.20 8.10
C ASN A 126 -25.40 7.85 8.09
N ARG A 127 -24.09 7.84 8.22
CA ARG A 127 -23.27 6.62 8.17
C ARG A 127 -22.05 6.78 9.05
N PRO A 128 -22.23 6.82 10.37
CA PRO A 128 -21.10 6.95 11.30
C PRO A 128 -20.17 5.75 11.17
N ARG A 129 -18.87 6.01 11.20
CA ARG A 129 -17.81 5.00 11.15
C ARG A 129 -16.77 5.31 12.21
N THR A 130 -16.12 4.27 12.72
CA THR A 130 -14.99 4.46 13.63
C THR A 130 -13.90 5.26 12.94
N GLN A 131 -13.51 6.38 13.53
CA GLN A 131 -12.40 7.18 13.05
C GLN A 131 -11.10 6.71 13.68
N LYS A 132 -10.05 6.77 12.90
CA LYS A 132 -8.68 6.64 13.38
C LYS A 132 -7.96 7.97 13.19
N GLU A 133 -7.07 8.29 14.12
CA GLU A 133 -6.26 9.50 14.07
C GLU A 133 -5.51 9.63 12.74
N ILE A 134 -5.05 8.53 12.17
CA ILE A 134 -4.32 8.52 10.90
C ILE A 134 -5.15 9.08 9.74
N TYR A 135 -6.47 8.97 9.79
CA TYR A 135 -7.35 9.51 8.75
C TYR A 135 -7.49 11.04 8.83
N LEU A 136 -7.06 11.62 9.95
CA LEU A 136 -7.08 13.07 10.16
C LEU A 136 -5.81 13.76 9.68
N GLN A 137 -4.85 13.02 9.17
CA GLN A 137 -3.56 13.54 8.69
C GLN A 137 -3.55 13.69 7.18
N GLU A 138 -2.84 14.72 6.70
CA GLU A 138 -2.59 14.88 5.27
C GLU A 138 -1.73 13.74 4.74
N LYS A 139 -2.01 13.33 3.51
CA LYS A 139 -1.27 12.27 2.82
C LYS A 139 -0.77 12.73 1.48
N PHE A 140 0.35 12.20 1.05
CA PHE A 140 0.81 12.29 -0.32
C PHE A 140 0.26 11.10 -1.10
N ARG A 141 -0.27 11.37 -2.29
CA ARG A 141 -0.55 10.33 -3.27
C ARG A 141 0.60 10.29 -4.26
N TRP A 142 1.21 9.12 -4.38
CA TRP A 142 2.34 8.88 -5.26
C TRP A 142 1.92 8.13 -6.50
N ILE A 143 2.61 8.42 -7.62
CA ILE A 143 2.58 7.60 -8.84
C ILE A 143 3.94 6.91 -8.95
N LEU A 144 3.88 5.60 -9.14
CA LEU A 144 5.07 4.77 -9.36
C LEU A 144 5.37 4.60 -10.84
#